data_ca130e2cf4e1d87c5f24fe7c6e6a6ad9
#
_entry.id   ca130e2cf4e1d87c5f24fe7c6e6a6ad9
#
_cell.length_a   1.000
_cell.length_b   1.000
_cell.length_c   1.000
_cell.angle_alpha   90.00
_cell.angle_beta   90.00
_cell.angle_gamma   90.00
#
_symmetry.space_group_name_H-M   'P 1'
#
loop_
_entity.id
_entity.type
_entity.pdbx_description
1 polymer ?
#
loop_
_entity_poly.entity_id
_entity_poly.type
_entity_poly.pdbx_seq_one_letter_code
_entity_poly.pdbx_strand_id
1 'polypeptide(L)'
;MSDSRSQTTQTTYLHSPSVQQASPAAEPEILLDRYRVLARRGNGGFGTVCTCWDTRLQRRVAIKRMPLLGASETPGVLASTVDEALSEARTACLLAHPNIVTVHDFEIEGDYAYLVMEFVDGLNLSELLARVEGGYLTYAEAAHMVSSLAKALHYAHENGVLHLDIKPTNIMIDRQGTVKLADFGMATLASAAGYGGARGGTVGYMPPEQVEGMLVDERADIFSLAVVLRQALTGVNVFAGRTAKESLDHIYKGPKIPLLKEDPEVPFAVDAALTQALSPEPSMRQGSVLEFAQEIVTPLGNEKQGEKSLKSLVEQSEEEETETWDVKHLPLSIRFPWLPSAAVRGVSALVTGVLLAQLFQLIAPESFTFIVVGSLVGAAAAALWTPLGSALVIACAVYALASISPTSTSFPFATLVTLVSVIWWAFAGRVSKFSSINCLLGALLPAPVSAPALISATMHPLPAVLTGAFSYLFGTLFARGISLGFAATPLAYDYTSLASGLPFWIRFGACSLSALLGSLMSQKRRRGWMVFGQIICAALLSSGFIWAAWMENPNFWVVESIVSVLITVFLCVLVCIAIVLIGPLQVDQEGEELDELS
;
A
#
# COMPACT_ATOMS: atom_id res chain seq x y z
N MET A 1 -26.95 27.49 -33.38
CA MET A 1 -27.39 27.64 -31.99
C MET A 1 -26.12 27.95 -31.22
N SER A 2 -25.93 29.22 -30.93
CA SER A 2 -24.73 29.73 -30.23
C SER A 2 -25.04 29.72 -28.73
N ASP A 3 -24.57 28.70 -28.01
CA ASP A 3 -24.51 28.81 -26.56
C ASP A 3 -23.36 29.73 -26.20
N SER A 4 -23.70 30.88 -25.65
CA SER A 4 -22.72 31.91 -25.35
C SER A 4 -21.92 31.53 -24.09
N ARG A 5 -20.60 31.27 -24.25
CA ARG A 5 -19.64 31.02 -23.16
C ARG A 5 -19.62 32.12 -22.09
N SER A 6 -20.03 33.33 -22.43
CA SER A 6 -20.09 34.45 -21.49
C SER A 6 -21.14 34.30 -20.40
N GLN A 7 -22.15 33.43 -20.59
CA GLN A 7 -23.22 33.19 -19.62
C GLN A 7 -23.01 31.93 -18.76
N THR A 8 -22.07 31.05 -19.13
CA THR A 8 -21.84 29.80 -18.41
C THR A 8 -20.80 30.00 -17.29
N THR A 9 -21.26 30.12 -16.07
CA THR A 9 -20.42 30.26 -14.87
C THR A 9 -19.92 28.90 -14.33
N GLN A 10 -20.34 27.79 -14.92
CA GLN A 10 -19.95 26.44 -14.52
C GLN A 10 -19.87 25.49 -15.74
N THR A 11 -18.82 24.70 -15.79
CA THR A 11 -18.63 23.63 -16.77
C THR A 11 -19.39 22.38 -16.30
N THR A 12 -20.14 21.72 -17.19
CA THR A 12 -20.94 20.53 -16.87
C THR A 12 -20.11 19.25 -17.09
N TYR A 13 -20.38 18.21 -16.31
CA TYR A 13 -19.62 16.96 -16.25
C TYR A 13 -20.06 15.89 -17.26
N LEU A 14 -19.11 15.14 -17.84
CA LEU A 14 -19.36 13.92 -18.61
C LEU A 14 -18.64 12.70 -17.98
N HIS A 15 -19.21 11.52 -18.10
CA HIS A 15 -18.77 10.27 -17.47
C HIS A 15 -17.32 9.87 -17.72
N SER A 16 -16.67 9.29 -16.69
CA SER A 16 -15.25 8.95 -16.61
C SER A 16 -14.81 7.68 -17.38
N PRO A 17 -13.56 7.63 -17.92
CA PRO A 17 -12.90 6.37 -18.22
C PRO A 17 -12.35 5.73 -16.93
N SER A 18 -12.57 4.42 -16.77
CA SER A 18 -12.18 3.63 -15.60
C SER A 18 -10.66 3.60 -15.38
N VAL A 19 -10.22 3.99 -14.18
CA VAL A 19 -8.87 3.73 -13.67
C VAL A 19 -8.69 2.22 -13.46
N GLN A 20 -7.69 1.62 -14.07
CA GLN A 20 -7.31 0.24 -13.78
C GLN A 20 -6.79 0.16 -12.34
N GLN A 21 -7.62 -0.35 -11.43
CA GLN A 21 -7.22 -0.70 -10.07
C GLN A 21 -6.14 -1.79 -10.12
N ALA A 22 -5.05 -1.60 -9.37
CA ALA A 22 -4.08 -2.64 -9.11
C ALA A 22 -4.79 -3.85 -8.48
N SER A 23 -4.57 -5.03 -9.04
CA SER A 23 -5.17 -6.29 -8.56
C SER A 23 -4.80 -6.49 -7.09
N PRO A 24 -5.74 -6.77 -6.16
CA PRO A 24 -5.47 -6.77 -4.72
C PRO A 24 -4.78 -8.03 -4.20
N ALA A 25 -3.76 -8.55 -4.90
CA ALA A 25 -3.15 -9.85 -4.59
C ALA A 25 -1.62 -9.91 -4.74
N ALA A 26 -0.92 -8.78 -4.92
CA ALA A 26 0.54 -8.72 -4.80
C ALA A 26 0.91 -8.18 -3.41
N GLU A 27 2.03 -8.65 -2.85
CA GLU A 27 2.66 -8.01 -1.69
C GLU A 27 2.76 -6.50 -1.95
N PRO A 28 2.58 -5.67 -0.91
CA PRO A 28 2.71 -4.24 -1.08
C PRO A 28 4.15 -3.95 -1.50
N GLU A 29 4.36 -3.60 -2.77
CA GLU A 29 5.66 -3.20 -3.30
C GLU A 29 6.17 -2.04 -2.45
N ILE A 30 7.39 -2.20 -1.90
CA ILE A 30 8.06 -1.14 -1.14
C ILE A 30 9.21 -0.64 -2.01
N LEU A 31 9.23 0.66 -2.26
CA LEU A 31 10.31 1.33 -2.99
C LEU A 31 11.27 1.97 -1.99
N LEU A 32 12.58 1.86 -2.24
CA LEU A 32 13.64 2.47 -1.43
C LEU A 32 13.50 2.12 0.07
N ASP A 33 13.09 0.89 0.41
CA ASP A 33 12.88 0.40 1.78
C ASP A 33 12.03 1.32 2.69
N ARG A 34 11.31 2.25 2.09
CA ARG A 34 10.58 3.31 2.79
C ARG A 34 9.17 3.56 2.26
N TYR A 35 8.97 3.48 0.95
CA TYR A 35 7.75 3.95 0.33
C TYR A 35 6.87 2.78 -0.12
N ARG A 36 5.76 2.56 0.56
CA ARG A 36 4.78 1.53 0.20
C ARG A 36 3.91 2.01 -0.95
N VAL A 37 3.89 1.28 -2.06
CA VAL A 37 3.03 1.59 -3.22
C VAL A 37 1.57 1.36 -2.86
N LEU A 38 0.74 2.40 -3.02
CA LEU A 38 -0.71 2.36 -2.82
C LEU A 38 -1.46 2.17 -4.14
N ALA A 39 -1.05 2.92 -5.18
CA ALA A 39 -1.64 2.86 -6.50
C ALA A 39 -0.60 3.21 -7.57
N ARG A 40 -0.78 2.66 -8.78
CA ARG A 40 0.01 3.06 -9.95
C ARG A 40 -0.86 3.95 -10.82
N ARG A 41 -0.42 5.19 -11.07
CA ARG A 41 -1.09 6.19 -11.92
C ARG A 41 -0.34 6.30 -13.24
N GLY A 42 -0.65 5.46 -14.22
CA GLY A 42 -0.19 5.60 -15.60
C GLY A 42 1.27 5.20 -15.88
N ASN A 43 1.49 4.66 -17.08
CA ASN A 43 2.81 4.49 -17.69
C ASN A 43 2.99 5.65 -18.69
N GLY A 44 3.78 6.66 -18.34
CA GLY A 44 4.19 7.73 -19.24
C GLY A 44 5.43 7.33 -20.06
N GLY A 45 5.76 8.06 -21.10
CA GLY A 45 6.94 7.80 -21.96
C GLY A 45 8.27 7.77 -21.22
N PHE A 46 8.36 8.36 -20.03
CA PHE A 46 9.59 8.47 -19.21
C PHE A 46 9.51 7.68 -17.89
N GLY A 47 8.55 6.77 -17.71
CA GLY A 47 8.46 5.96 -16.49
C GLY A 47 7.05 5.83 -15.91
N THR A 48 6.97 5.21 -14.74
CA THR A 48 5.72 4.96 -14.02
C THR A 48 5.59 5.88 -12.82
N VAL A 49 4.44 6.52 -12.66
CA VAL A 49 4.12 7.30 -11.45
C VAL A 49 3.29 6.45 -10.50
N CYS A 50 3.75 6.37 -9.25
CA CYS A 50 3.08 5.64 -8.17
C CYS A 50 2.66 6.59 -7.06
N THR A 51 1.45 6.42 -6.54
CA THR A 51 1.06 7.01 -5.25
C THR A 51 1.57 6.08 -4.16
N CYS A 52 2.35 6.60 -3.22
CA CYS A 52 2.98 5.83 -2.16
C CYS A 52 2.69 6.39 -0.78
N TRP A 53 2.82 5.54 0.23
CA TRP A 53 2.82 5.94 1.64
C TRP A 53 4.24 5.97 2.17
N ASP A 54 4.71 7.13 2.60
CA ASP A 54 5.98 7.27 3.31
C ASP A 54 5.82 6.71 4.72
N THR A 55 6.45 5.57 5.00
CA THR A 55 6.33 4.87 6.28
C THR A 55 7.02 5.61 7.43
N ARG A 56 8.00 6.49 7.14
CA ARG A 56 8.72 7.28 8.14
C ARG A 56 7.99 8.57 8.49
N LEU A 57 7.56 9.33 7.46
CA LEU A 57 6.89 10.62 7.67
C LEU A 57 5.37 10.51 7.76
N GLN A 58 4.80 9.31 7.60
CA GLN A 58 3.36 9.03 7.71
C GLN A 58 2.50 9.94 6.83
N ARG A 59 2.89 10.10 5.55
CA ARG A 59 2.19 10.93 4.57
C ARG A 59 2.14 10.27 3.19
N ARG A 60 1.21 10.69 2.35
CA ARG A 60 1.19 10.33 0.93
C ARG A 60 2.27 11.10 0.17
N VAL A 61 2.91 10.43 -0.77
CA VAL A 61 3.85 11.00 -1.73
C VAL A 61 3.57 10.44 -3.12
N ALA A 62 3.93 11.17 -4.16
CA ALA A 62 4.00 10.65 -5.51
C ALA A 62 5.45 10.28 -5.84
N ILE A 63 5.68 9.12 -6.42
CA ILE A 63 7.02 8.68 -6.82
C ILE A 63 7.01 8.36 -8.31
N LYS A 64 7.86 9.06 -9.04
CA LYS A 64 8.12 8.79 -10.45
C LYS A 64 9.36 7.90 -10.55
N ARG A 65 9.16 6.67 -11.03
CA ARG A 65 10.21 5.68 -11.27
C ARG A 65 10.59 5.68 -12.74
N MET A 66 11.85 5.92 -13.03
CA MET A 66 12.39 6.04 -14.39
C MET A 66 13.51 5.03 -14.58
N PRO A 67 13.46 4.13 -15.58
CA PRO A 67 14.58 3.25 -15.88
C PRO A 67 15.74 4.06 -16.50
N LEU A 68 16.97 3.74 -16.08
CA LEU A 68 18.19 4.29 -16.64
C LEU A 68 18.63 3.41 -17.81
N LEU A 69 18.24 3.79 -19.05
CA LEU A 69 18.62 3.07 -20.27
C LEU A 69 20.04 3.45 -20.66
N GLY A 70 21.03 2.60 -20.42
CA GLY A 70 22.39 2.82 -20.92
C GLY A 70 23.55 2.61 -19.94
N ALA A 71 23.30 2.09 -18.75
CA ALA A 71 24.37 1.77 -17.79
C ALA A 71 25.34 0.66 -18.28
N SER A 72 25.05 -0.01 -19.40
CA SER A 72 25.77 -1.23 -19.82
C SER A 72 26.69 -1.12 -21.03
N GLU A 73 26.76 -0.04 -21.81
CA GLU A 73 27.48 -0.11 -23.10
C GLU A 73 28.74 0.76 -23.30
N THR A 74 29.01 1.80 -22.51
CA THR A 74 30.32 2.51 -22.60
C THR A 74 30.70 3.28 -21.32
N PRO A 75 31.62 2.78 -20.48
CA PRO A 75 32.11 3.50 -19.32
C PRO A 75 32.98 4.70 -19.74
N GLY A 76 32.56 5.91 -19.49
CA GLY A 76 33.40 7.10 -19.60
C GLY A 76 32.76 8.35 -20.18
N VAL A 77 31.97 8.25 -21.25
CA VAL A 77 31.29 9.42 -21.88
C VAL A 77 29.86 9.59 -21.32
N LEU A 78 29.23 8.51 -20.92
CA LEU A 78 27.87 8.52 -20.33
C LEU A 78 27.86 9.02 -18.88
N ALA A 79 28.94 8.83 -18.12
CA ALA A 79 29.01 9.26 -16.72
C ALA A 79 28.94 10.80 -16.58
N SER A 80 29.60 11.56 -17.48
CA SER A 80 29.56 13.02 -17.43
C SER A 80 28.18 13.60 -17.79
N THR A 81 27.49 13.02 -18.78
CA THR A 81 26.13 13.44 -19.18
C THR A 81 25.07 13.11 -18.15
N VAL A 82 25.21 11.97 -17.47
CA VAL A 82 24.32 11.60 -16.35
C VAL A 82 24.56 12.51 -15.15
N ASP A 83 25.82 12.81 -14.80
CA ASP A 83 26.14 13.71 -13.68
C ASP A 83 25.70 15.15 -13.93
N GLU A 84 25.78 15.65 -15.18
CA GLU A 84 25.24 16.96 -15.56
C GLU A 84 23.73 17.00 -15.43
N ALA A 85 23.02 15.98 -15.94
CA ALA A 85 21.57 15.86 -15.84
C ALA A 85 21.09 15.71 -14.38
N LEU A 86 21.87 15.00 -13.54
CA LEU A 86 21.62 14.90 -12.11
C LEU A 86 21.79 16.24 -11.40
N SER A 87 22.80 17.05 -11.81
CA SER A 87 23.01 18.39 -11.27
C SER A 87 21.85 19.32 -11.59
N GLU A 88 21.34 19.27 -12.82
CA GLU A 88 20.18 20.07 -13.25
C GLU A 88 18.91 19.62 -12.54
N ALA A 89 18.67 18.31 -12.42
CA ALA A 89 17.55 17.79 -11.64
C ALA A 89 17.60 18.22 -10.17
N ARG A 90 18.78 18.23 -9.55
CA ARG A 90 18.96 18.73 -8.18
C ARG A 90 18.60 20.21 -8.09
N THR A 91 18.96 21.02 -9.08
CA THR A 91 18.58 22.44 -9.12
C THR A 91 17.06 22.60 -9.24
N ALA A 92 16.40 21.82 -10.11
CA ALA A 92 14.95 21.81 -10.23
C ALA A 92 14.25 21.34 -8.93
N CYS A 93 14.86 20.42 -8.18
CA CYS A 93 14.35 19.96 -6.87
C CYS A 93 14.37 21.08 -5.79
N LEU A 94 15.15 22.13 -5.96
CA LEU A 94 15.23 23.25 -5.01
C LEU A 94 14.10 24.28 -5.21
N LEU A 95 13.31 24.17 -6.28
CA LEU A 95 12.21 25.10 -6.53
C LEU A 95 11.09 24.89 -5.50
N ALA A 96 10.84 25.87 -4.67
CA ALA A 96 9.78 25.88 -3.66
C ALA A 96 8.80 27.03 -3.91
N HIS A 97 7.66 26.73 -4.53
CA HIS A 97 6.62 27.73 -4.88
C HIS A 97 5.23 27.09 -4.76
N PRO A 98 4.17 27.78 -4.30
CA PRO A 98 2.84 27.21 -4.13
C PRO A 98 2.24 26.62 -5.41
N ASN A 99 2.62 27.12 -6.58
CA ASN A 99 2.17 26.62 -7.88
C ASN A 99 3.20 25.69 -8.58
N ILE A 100 4.18 25.15 -7.84
CA ILE A 100 5.11 24.12 -8.29
C ILE A 100 4.92 22.89 -7.42
N VAL A 101 4.89 21.69 -8.02
CA VAL A 101 4.88 20.44 -7.26
C VAL A 101 6.24 20.27 -6.58
N THR A 102 6.24 20.23 -5.26
CA THR A 102 7.47 20.17 -4.47
C THR A 102 8.15 18.81 -4.62
N VAL A 103 9.42 18.80 -4.98
CA VAL A 103 10.26 17.60 -4.92
C VAL A 103 10.83 17.44 -3.51
N HIS A 104 10.65 16.25 -2.94
CA HIS A 104 11.10 15.94 -1.58
C HIS A 104 12.42 15.21 -1.53
N ASP A 105 12.68 14.37 -2.55
CA ASP A 105 13.89 13.55 -2.60
C ASP A 105 14.13 13.04 -4.02
N PHE A 106 15.41 12.72 -4.30
CA PHE A 106 15.83 12.10 -5.55
C PHE A 106 16.87 11.02 -5.25
N GLU A 107 16.56 9.78 -5.55
CA GLU A 107 17.43 8.62 -5.28
C GLU A 107 17.63 7.78 -6.54
N ILE A 108 18.78 7.10 -6.62
CA ILE A 108 19.08 6.10 -7.64
C ILE A 108 19.31 4.78 -6.95
N GLU A 109 18.54 3.76 -7.35
CA GLU A 109 18.69 2.40 -6.87
C GLU A 109 18.67 1.42 -8.04
N GLY A 110 19.76 0.67 -8.21
CA GLY A 110 19.95 -0.23 -9.35
C GLY A 110 19.85 0.50 -10.70
N ASP A 111 19.00 -0.02 -11.59
CA ASP A 111 18.79 0.53 -12.93
C ASP A 111 17.67 1.59 -12.98
N TYR A 112 17.28 2.15 -11.83
CA TYR A 112 16.19 3.11 -11.76
C TYR A 112 16.55 4.39 -11.01
N ALA A 113 16.03 5.53 -11.50
CA ALA A 113 15.97 6.78 -10.76
C ALA A 113 14.56 6.97 -10.20
N TYR A 114 14.48 7.46 -8.96
CA TYR A 114 13.25 7.70 -8.22
C TYR A 114 13.17 9.18 -7.84
N LEU A 115 12.14 9.85 -8.32
CA LEU A 115 11.81 11.22 -7.93
C LEU A 115 10.65 11.18 -6.95
N VAL A 116 10.91 11.48 -5.69
CA VAL A 116 9.90 11.55 -4.63
C VAL A 116 9.35 12.97 -4.54
N MET A 117 8.05 13.14 -4.74
CA MET A 117 7.43 14.45 -4.80
C MET A 117 6.14 14.54 -4.00
N GLU A 118 5.67 15.75 -3.81
CA GLU A 118 4.38 16.08 -3.22
C GLU A 118 3.25 15.30 -3.92
N PHE A 119 2.41 14.65 -3.12
CA PHE A 119 1.17 14.07 -3.64
C PHE A 119 0.12 15.18 -3.76
N VAL A 120 -0.23 15.54 -4.98
CA VAL A 120 -1.32 16.47 -5.26
C VAL A 120 -2.63 15.67 -5.31
N ASP A 121 -3.51 15.95 -4.36
CA ASP A 121 -4.82 15.31 -4.25
C ASP A 121 -5.80 16.02 -5.20
N GLY A 122 -5.96 15.50 -6.41
CA GLY A 122 -6.75 16.09 -7.47
C GLY A 122 -6.49 15.46 -8.83
N LEU A 123 -6.74 16.21 -9.89
CA LEU A 123 -6.66 15.77 -11.29
C LEU A 123 -5.56 16.54 -12.03
N ASN A 124 -4.98 15.91 -13.07
CA ASN A 124 -4.24 16.70 -14.05
C ASN A 124 -5.21 17.33 -15.07
N LEU A 125 -4.75 18.38 -15.76
CA LEU A 125 -5.56 19.12 -16.73
C LEU A 125 -6.09 18.22 -17.86
N SER A 126 -5.33 17.21 -18.30
CA SER A 126 -5.79 16.27 -19.32
C SER A 126 -6.97 15.42 -18.84
N GLU A 127 -6.90 14.95 -17.59
CA GLU A 127 -7.99 14.22 -16.94
C GLU A 127 -9.21 15.12 -16.75
N LEU A 128 -9.01 16.37 -16.32
CA LEU A 128 -10.09 17.33 -16.15
C LEU A 128 -10.79 17.63 -17.50
N LEU A 129 -10.03 17.97 -18.55
CA LEU A 129 -10.59 18.24 -19.87
C LEU A 129 -11.34 17.04 -20.46
N ALA A 130 -10.91 15.80 -20.15
CA ALA A 130 -11.63 14.60 -20.59
C ALA A 130 -12.97 14.38 -19.87
N ARG A 131 -13.17 15.01 -18.70
CA ARG A 131 -14.36 14.85 -17.84
C ARG A 131 -15.37 16.00 -17.98
N VAL A 132 -14.93 17.17 -18.38
CA VAL A 132 -15.82 18.33 -18.54
C VAL A 132 -16.55 18.28 -19.89
N GLU A 133 -17.80 18.75 -19.90
CA GLU A 133 -18.59 18.82 -21.13
C GLU A 133 -17.94 19.77 -22.17
N GLY A 134 -17.80 19.30 -23.39
CA GLY A 134 -17.12 20.02 -24.47
C GLY A 134 -15.60 19.93 -24.44
N GLY A 135 -14.98 19.42 -23.37
CA GLY A 135 -13.53 19.22 -23.28
C GLY A 135 -12.72 20.52 -23.16
N TYR A 136 -13.32 21.62 -22.70
CA TYR A 136 -12.69 22.93 -22.60
C TYR A 136 -13.03 23.64 -21.28
N LEU A 137 -12.18 24.60 -20.89
CA LEU A 137 -12.37 25.43 -19.70
C LEU A 137 -13.16 26.71 -20.01
N THR A 138 -13.86 27.27 -19.01
CA THR A 138 -14.39 28.62 -19.06
C THR A 138 -13.25 29.65 -19.04
N TYR A 139 -13.54 30.87 -19.45
CA TYR A 139 -12.54 31.96 -19.47
C TYR A 139 -11.95 32.24 -18.07
N ALA A 140 -12.80 32.22 -17.03
CA ALA A 140 -12.34 32.43 -15.65
C ALA A 140 -11.39 31.32 -15.16
N GLU A 141 -11.70 30.07 -15.49
CA GLU A 141 -10.83 28.90 -15.17
C GLU A 141 -9.48 28.98 -15.91
N ALA A 142 -9.53 29.34 -17.21
CA ALA A 142 -8.33 29.56 -18.01
C ALA A 142 -7.49 30.74 -17.49
N ALA A 143 -8.11 31.84 -17.06
CA ALA A 143 -7.43 32.97 -16.44
C ALA A 143 -6.70 32.56 -15.16
N HIS A 144 -7.37 31.81 -14.26
CA HIS A 144 -6.75 31.32 -13.03
C HIS A 144 -5.59 30.36 -13.32
N MET A 145 -5.77 29.43 -14.28
CA MET A 145 -4.73 28.51 -14.71
C MET A 145 -3.49 29.26 -15.22
N VAL A 146 -3.66 30.19 -16.16
CA VAL A 146 -2.52 30.95 -16.73
C VAL A 146 -1.83 31.80 -15.68
N SER A 147 -2.58 32.51 -14.82
CA SER A 147 -2.00 33.29 -13.73
C SER A 147 -1.14 32.45 -12.78
N SER A 148 -1.63 31.26 -12.38
CA SER A 148 -0.92 30.34 -11.51
C SER A 148 0.35 29.78 -12.15
N LEU A 149 0.26 29.33 -13.41
CA LEU A 149 1.40 28.78 -14.16
C LEU A 149 2.44 29.85 -14.48
N ALA A 150 2.02 31.08 -14.81
CA ALA A 150 2.95 32.17 -15.06
C ALA A 150 3.77 32.54 -13.81
N LYS A 151 3.16 32.53 -12.62
CA LYS A 151 3.87 32.73 -11.34
C LYS A 151 4.91 31.62 -11.10
N ALA A 152 4.53 30.37 -11.36
CA ALA A 152 5.42 29.22 -11.24
C ALA A 152 6.61 29.30 -12.20
N LEU A 153 6.35 29.57 -13.47
CA LEU A 153 7.38 29.67 -14.51
C LEU A 153 8.29 30.87 -14.28
N HIS A 154 7.75 32.04 -13.94
CA HIS A 154 8.55 33.22 -13.62
C HIS A 154 9.53 32.93 -12.48
N TYR A 155 9.05 32.32 -11.39
CA TYR A 155 9.90 31.91 -10.28
C TYR A 155 11.02 30.93 -10.71
N ALA A 156 10.69 29.97 -11.58
CA ALA A 156 11.67 29.02 -12.11
C ALA A 156 12.72 29.72 -13.00
N HIS A 157 12.27 30.61 -13.91
CA HIS A 157 13.13 31.38 -14.81
C HIS A 157 14.10 32.28 -14.06
N GLU A 158 13.65 32.96 -12.99
CA GLU A 158 14.52 33.76 -12.11
C GLU A 158 15.60 32.89 -11.40
N ASN A 159 15.33 31.61 -11.21
CA ASN A 159 16.30 30.63 -10.67
C ASN A 159 17.09 29.90 -11.77
N GLY A 160 17.00 30.34 -13.02
CA GLY A 160 17.73 29.78 -14.15
C GLY A 160 17.25 28.42 -14.63
N VAL A 161 16.00 28.03 -14.28
CA VAL A 161 15.42 26.73 -14.63
C VAL A 161 14.31 26.92 -15.68
N LEU A 162 14.45 26.27 -16.84
CA LEU A 162 13.42 26.14 -17.86
C LEU A 162 12.64 24.85 -17.66
N HIS A 163 11.33 24.84 -18.01
CA HIS A 163 10.52 23.64 -17.87
C HIS A 163 10.64 22.68 -19.05
N LEU A 164 10.50 23.15 -20.27
CA LEU A 164 10.67 22.49 -21.57
C LEU A 164 9.75 21.30 -21.88
N ASP A 165 8.81 20.95 -20.99
CA ASP A 165 7.79 19.89 -21.21
C ASP A 165 6.42 20.29 -20.61
N ILE A 166 5.97 21.53 -20.87
CA ILE A 166 4.65 22.01 -20.45
C ILE A 166 3.57 21.35 -21.30
N LYS A 167 2.68 20.61 -20.63
CA LYS A 167 1.56 19.89 -21.25
C LYS A 167 0.45 19.63 -20.23
N PRO A 168 -0.78 19.31 -20.67
CA PRO A 168 -1.90 19.10 -19.74
C PRO A 168 -1.67 18.04 -18.66
N THR A 169 -0.90 16.99 -18.93
CA THR A 169 -0.60 15.93 -17.94
C THR A 169 0.35 16.38 -16.83
N ASN A 170 1.10 17.46 -17.04
CA ASN A 170 2.04 18.03 -16.05
C ASN A 170 1.43 19.21 -15.27
N ILE A 171 0.16 19.58 -15.54
CA ILE A 171 -0.57 20.61 -14.83
C ILE A 171 -1.57 19.95 -13.90
N MET A 172 -1.34 20.04 -12.59
CA MET A 172 -2.16 19.45 -11.55
C MET A 172 -3.12 20.49 -10.98
N ILE A 173 -4.33 20.07 -10.65
CA ILE A 173 -5.36 20.91 -10.02
C ILE A 173 -5.83 20.17 -8.78
N ASP A 174 -5.57 20.76 -7.60
CA ASP A 174 -5.93 20.13 -6.33
C ASP A 174 -7.39 20.36 -5.93
N ARG A 175 -7.83 19.74 -4.83
CA ARG A 175 -9.19 19.88 -4.27
C ARG A 175 -9.56 21.30 -3.85
N GLN A 176 -8.59 22.18 -3.66
CA GLN A 176 -8.80 23.58 -3.33
C GLN A 176 -8.93 24.44 -4.58
N GLY A 177 -8.73 23.88 -5.78
CA GLY A 177 -8.68 24.59 -7.05
C GLY A 177 -7.30 25.21 -7.34
N THR A 178 -6.27 24.88 -6.53
CA THR A 178 -4.91 25.36 -6.75
C THR A 178 -4.30 24.66 -7.95
N VAL A 179 -3.74 25.43 -8.87
CA VAL A 179 -3.04 24.92 -10.05
C VAL A 179 -1.56 24.81 -9.74
N LYS A 180 -0.96 23.65 -9.97
CA LYS A 180 0.47 23.37 -9.76
C LYS A 180 1.10 22.76 -11.01
N LEU A 181 2.31 23.20 -11.33
CA LEU A 181 3.12 22.66 -12.42
C LEU A 181 4.07 21.58 -11.88
N ALA A 182 4.05 20.41 -12.50
CA ALA A 182 4.85 19.23 -12.14
C ALA A 182 5.97 18.98 -13.15
N ASP A 183 6.95 18.17 -12.77
CA ASP A 183 8.00 17.63 -13.66
C ASP A 183 9.02 18.68 -14.19
N PHE A 184 9.39 19.68 -13.39
CA PHE A 184 10.52 20.57 -13.72
C PHE A 184 11.85 19.80 -13.86
N GLY A 185 12.67 20.16 -14.84
CA GLY A 185 14.00 19.58 -15.07
C GLY A 185 14.01 18.14 -15.61
N MET A 186 12.83 17.58 -15.88
CA MET A 186 12.71 16.18 -16.33
C MET A 186 13.11 15.97 -17.78
N ALA A 187 13.05 17.01 -18.62
CA ALA A 187 13.45 16.93 -20.03
C ALA A 187 14.92 16.57 -20.19
N THR A 188 15.78 17.13 -19.34
CA THR A 188 17.24 16.89 -19.32
C THR A 188 17.57 15.52 -18.78
N LEU A 189 16.91 15.09 -17.68
CA LEU A 189 17.05 13.73 -17.16
C LEU A 189 16.63 12.68 -18.18
N ALA A 190 15.50 12.87 -18.86
CA ALA A 190 15.02 11.96 -19.89
C ALA A 190 16.00 11.85 -21.07
N SER A 191 16.58 12.97 -21.49
CA SER A 191 17.61 12.99 -22.54
C SER A 191 18.87 12.24 -22.11
N ALA A 192 19.36 12.46 -20.89
CA ALA A 192 20.54 11.78 -20.36
C ALA A 192 20.32 10.29 -20.09
N ALA A 193 19.09 9.90 -19.73
CA ALA A 193 18.69 8.49 -19.54
C ALA A 193 18.47 7.74 -20.86
N GLY A 194 18.68 8.38 -22.03
CA GLY A 194 18.55 7.74 -23.35
C GLY A 194 17.12 7.72 -23.91
N TYR A 195 16.18 8.42 -23.28
CA TYR A 195 14.80 8.53 -23.75
C TYR A 195 14.62 9.69 -24.74
N GLY A 196 15.00 9.52 -25.96
CA GLY A 196 14.63 10.43 -27.04
C GLY A 196 15.78 11.22 -27.62
N GLY A 197 15.61 11.60 -28.91
CA GLY A 197 16.50 12.50 -29.62
C GLY A 197 16.54 13.86 -28.92
N ALA A 198 17.60 14.57 -29.16
CA ALA A 198 18.01 15.84 -28.59
C ALA A 198 16.92 16.64 -27.87
N ARG A 199 16.98 16.70 -26.54
CA ARG A 199 16.31 17.63 -25.62
C ARG A 199 14.91 17.33 -25.10
N GLY A 200 14.42 16.10 -25.07
CA GLY A 200 13.16 15.75 -24.35
C GLY A 200 11.97 16.64 -24.72
N GLY A 201 10.76 16.24 -24.37
CA GLY A 201 9.56 17.03 -24.61
C GLY A 201 8.47 16.24 -25.31
N THR A 202 7.24 16.77 -25.31
CA THR A 202 6.07 16.09 -25.84
C THR A 202 5.66 16.66 -27.18
N VAL A 203 5.57 15.78 -28.22
CA VAL A 203 5.12 16.18 -29.56
C VAL A 203 3.78 16.92 -29.50
N GLY A 204 3.69 18.04 -30.22
CA GLY A 204 2.51 18.91 -30.25
C GLY A 204 2.55 20.08 -29.26
N TYR A 205 3.48 20.10 -28.30
CA TYR A 205 3.66 21.20 -27.35
C TYR A 205 5.04 21.85 -27.44
N MET A 206 6.03 21.16 -28.02
CA MET A 206 7.39 21.69 -28.20
C MET A 206 7.44 22.82 -29.23
N PRO A 207 8.14 23.93 -28.93
CA PRO A 207 8.39 24.98 -29.91
C PRO A 207 9.41 24.54 -30.97
N PRO A 208 9.48 25.23 -32.15
CA PRO A 208 10.38 24.88 -33.25
C PRO A 208 11.84 24.78 -32.84
N GLU A 209 12.36 25.75 -32.09
CA GLU A 209 13.75 25.79 -31.64
C GLU A 209 14.15 24.59 -30.76
N GLN A 210 13.22 24.05 -29.99
CA GLN A 210 13.44 22.83 -29.19
C GLN A 210 13.45 21.59 -30.08
N VAL A 211 12.53 21.47 -31.04
CA VAL A 211 12.48 20.35 -31.99
C VAL A 211 13.72 20.31 -32.89
N GLU A 212 14.19 21.49 -33.32
CA GLU A 212 15.36 21.64 -34.23
C GLU A 212 16.70 21.58 -33.46
N GLY A 213 16.67 21.49 -32.12
CA GLY A 213 17.87 21.41 -31.30
C GLY A 213 18.67 22.73 -31.22
N MET A 214 18.01 23.85 -31.46
CA MET A 214 18.61 25.18 -31.28
C MET A 214 18.72 25.60 -29.81
N LEU A 215 19.33 26.75 -29.55
CA LEU A 215 19.36 27.33 -28.20
C LEU A 215 17.94 27.71 -27.77
N VAL A 216 17.55 27.30 -26.59
CA VAL A 216 16.24 27.59 -25.98
C VAL A 216 16.40 28.58 -24.84
N ASP A 217 15.45 29.48 -24.71
CA ASP A 217 15.30 30.41 -23.58
C ASP A 217 13.88 30.30 -22.98
N GLU A 218 13.53 31.19 -22.04
CA GLU A 218 12.22 31.24 -21.38
C GLU A 218 11.02 31.35 -22.35
N ARG A 219 11.23 31.82 -23.56
CA ARG A 219 10.21 31.95 -24.60
C ARG A 219 9.76 30.58 -25.15
N ALA A 220 10.53 29.51 -24.95
CA ALA A 220 10.13 28.15 -25.24
C ALA A 220 8.96 27.73 -24.33
N ASP A 221 9.02 28.06 -23.03
CA ASP A 221 7.95 27.78 -22.10
C ASP A 221 6.71 28.62 -22.37
N ILE A 222 6.86 29.88 -22.82
CA ILE A 222 5.74 30.75 -23.24
C ILE A 222 4.96 30.10 -24.41
N PHE A 223 5.69 29.59 -25.44
CA PHE A 223 5.05 28.88 -26.56
C PHE A 223 4.25 27.67 -26.08
N SER A 224 4.86 26.81 -25.25
CA SER A 224 4.21 25.61 -24.74
C SER A 224 2.99 25.91 -23.88
N LEU A 225 3.06 26.96 -23.02
CA LEU A 225 1.93 27.44 -22.24
C LEU A 225 0.80 27.97 -23.13
N ALA A 226 1.14 28.70 -24.21
CA ALA A 226 0.17 29.20 -25.17
C ALA A 226 -0.56 28.07 -25.93
N VAL A 227 0.16 26.99 -26.29
CA VAL A 227 -0.46 25.78 -26.87
C VAL A 227 -1.44 25.14 -25.88
N VAL A 228 -1.05 24.99 -24.63
CA VAL A 228 -1.92 24.44 -23.58
C VAL A 228 -3.15 25.33 -23.36
N LEU A 229 -2.98 26.65 -23.28
CA LEU A 229 -4.10 27.59 -23.13
C LEU A 229 -5.07 27.47 -24.30
N ARG A 230 -4.57 27.47 -25.55
CA ARG A 230 -5.42 27.31 -26.72
C ARG A 230 -6.21 25.99 -26.65
N GLN A 231 -5.54 24.90 -26.31
CA GLN A 231 -6.23 23.60 -26.11
C GLN A 231 -7.27 23.67 -24.99
N ALA A 232 -6.95 24.30 -23.88
CA ALA A 232 -7.88 24.46 -22.77
C ALA A 232 -9.12 25.30 -23.14
N LEU A 233 -9.00 26.24 -24.07
CA LEU A 233 -10.10 27.05 -24.56
C LEU A 233 -10.94 26.38 -25.65
N THR A 234 -10.35 25.50 -26.48
CA THR A 234 -11.00 24.92 -27.67
C THR A 234 -11.25 23.42 -27.56
N GLY A 235 -10.64 22.75 -26.59
CA GLY A 235 -10.65 21.29 -26.47
C GLY A 235 -9.66 20.56 -27.39
N VAL A 236 -8.99 21.26 -28.32
CA VAL A 236 -8.17 20.64 -29.38
C VAL A 236 -6.76 21.22 -29.41
N ASN A 237 -5.75 20.34 -29.42
CA ASN A 237 -4.38 20.74 -29.72
C ASN A 237 -4.18 20.82 -31.24
N VAL A 238 -4.02 22.03 -31.75
CA VAL A 238 -3.93 22.32 -33.20
C VAL A 238 -2.58 21.93 -33.82
N PHE A 239 -1.55 21.71 -33.00
CA PHE A 239 -0.21 21.35 -33.42
C PHE A 239 0.13 19.85 -33.20
N ALA A 240 -0.86 19.07 -32.72
CA ALA A 240 -0.67 17.64 -32.53
C ALA A 240 -0.28 16.95 -33.87
N GLY A 241 0.75 16.13 -33.83
CA GLY A 241 1.25 15.33 -34.94
C GLY A 241 1.66 13.94 -34.46
N ARG A 242 1.83 12.98 -35.38
CA ARG A 242 2.32 11.63 -35.05
C ARG A 242 3.84 11.63 -34.80
N THR A 243 4.55 12.60 -35.36
CA THR A 243 6.00 12.78 -35.22
C THR A 243 6.31 14.26 -34.91
N ALA A 244 7.48 14.51 -34.32
CA ALA A 244 7.97 15.86 -34.06
C ALA A 244 8.03 16.70 -35.37
N LYS A 245 8.42 16.07 -36.51
CA LYS A 245 8.45 16.74 -37.80
C LYS A 245 7.07 17.14 -38.29
N GLU A 246 6.06 16.29 -38.13
CA GLU A 246 4.68 16.61 -38.52
C GLU A 246 4.11 17.76 -37.64
N SER A 247 4.39 17.73 -36.33
CA SER A 247 4.05 18.82 -35.43
C SER A 247 4.72 20.15 -35.84
N LEU A 248 6.01 20.09 -36.17
CA LEU A 248 6.76 21.25 -36.66
C LEU A 248 6.15 21.84 -37.94
N ASP A 249 5.78 20.97 -38.89
CA ASP A 249 5.07 21.37 -40.11
C ASP A 249 3.72 22.06 -39.83
N HIS A 250 2.99 21.61 -38.78
CA HIS A 250 1.76 22.25 -38.35
C HIS A 250 2.02 23.63 -37.74
N ILE A 251 3.09 23.78 -36.97
CA ILE A 251 3.48 25.06 -36.34
C ILE A 251 3.82 26.09 -37.43
N TYR A 252 4.67 25.74 -38.42
CA TYR A 252 5.05 26.66 -39.48
C TYR A 252 3.89 27.05 -40.39
N LYS A 253 2.90 26.16 -40.56
CA LYS A 253 1.66 26.50 -41.32
C LYS A 253 0.67 27.34 -40.52
N GLY A 254 0.86 27.39 -39.23
CA GLY A 254 -0.09 28.01 -38.30
C GLY A 254 -1.38 27.22 -38.11
N PRO A 255 -2.23 27.62 -37.14
CA PRO A 255 -3.50 26.96 -36.91
C PRO A 255 -4.42 27.08 -38.15
N LYS A 256 -5.04 25.94 -38.52
CA LYS A 256 -5.96 25.89 -39.69
C LYS A 256 -7.15 26.82 -39.56
N ILE A 257 -7.62 27.02 -38.31
CA ILE A 257 -8.74 27.91 -38.00
C ILE A 257 -8.24 28.90 -36.94
N PRO A 258 -8.36 30.23 -37.17
CA PRO A 258 -8.08 31.23 -36.14
C PRO A 258 -8.99 31.05 -34.92
N LEU A 259 -8.49 31.38 -33.71
CA LEU A 259 -9.25 31.20 -32.47
C LEU A 259 -10.58 31.98 -32.49
N LEU A 260 -10.61 33.22 -32.99
CA LEU A 260 -11.84 34.04 -33.16
C LEU A 260 -12.90 33.42 -34.07
N LYS A 261 -12.52 32.45 -34.95
CA LYS A 261 -13.50 31.71 -35.78
C LYS A 261 -14.02 30.47 -35.07
N GLU A 262 -13.20 29.85 -34.20
CA GLU A 262 -13.62 28.74 -33.36
C GLU A 262 -14.49 29.22 -32.20
N ASP A 263 -14.13 30.34 -31.60
CA ASP A 263 -14.81 30.98 -30.48
C ASP A 263 -14.92 32.49 -30.70
N PRO A 264 -16.04 32.96 -31.31
CA PRO A 264 -16.24 34.37 -31.59
C PRO A 264 -16.38 35.26 -30.35
N GLU A 265 -16.60 34.68 -29.17
CA GLU A 265 -16.78 35.45 -27.92
C GLU A 265 -15.43 35.67 -27.19
N VAL A 266 -14.34 35.03 -27.64
CA VAL A 266 -13.03 35.27 -27.06
C VAL A 266 -12.61 36.74 -27.25
N PRO A 267 -12.09 37.42 -26.21
CA PRO A 267 -11.61 38.78 -26.37
C PRO A 267 -10.51 38.90 -27.42
N PHE A 268 -10.58 39.89 -28.29
CA PHE A 268 -9.58 40.13 -29.36
C PHE A 268 -8.14 40.21 -28.80
N ALA A 269 -7.97 40.80 -27.60
CA ALA A 269 -6.67 40.90 -26.96
C ALA A 269 -6.07 39.52 -26.66
N VAL A 270 -6.89 38.53 -26.28
CA VAL A 270 -6.46 37.16 -26.01
C VAL A 270 -6.01 36.45 -27.29
N ASP A 271 -6.78 36.59 -28.38
CA ASP A 271 -6.40 36.02 -29.69
C ASP A 271 -5.10 36.64 -30.20
N ALA A 272 -4.91 37.95 -30.05
CA ALA A 272 -3.70 38.67 -30.45
C ALA A 272 -2.48 38.17 -29.63
N ALA A 273 -2.60 38.10 -28.30
CA ALA A 273 -1.53 37.63 -27.40
C ALA A 273 -1.16 36.16 -27.65
N LEU A 274 -2.15 35.28 -27.87
CA LEU A 274 -1.93 33.90 -28.23
C LEU A 274 -1.25 33.76 -29.61
N THR A 275 -1.67 34.54 -30.60
CA THR A 275 -1.05 34.52 -31.94
C THR A 275 0.42 34.94 -31.86
N GLN A 276 0.75 35.93 -31.04
CA GLN A 276 2.11 36.38 -30.80
C GLN A 276 2.94 35.28 -30.09
N ALA A 277 2.43 34.68 -29.01
CA ALA A 277 3.11 33.63 -28.25
C ALA A 277 3.35 32.35 -29.07
N LEU A 278 2.44 32.06 -29.99
CA LEU A 278 2.54 30.88 -30.91
C LEU A 278 3.38 31.16 -32.16
N SER A 279 4.08 32.31 -32.23
CA SER A 279 5.01 32.58 -33.34
C SER A 279 6.10 31.50 -33.41
N PRO A 280 6.39 30.96 -34.62
CA PRO A 280 7.52 30.08 -34.83
C PRO A 280 8.85 30.72 -34.44
N GLU A 281 9.00 32.03 -34.63
CA GLU A 281 10.22 32.79 -34.31
C GLU A 281 10.20 33.26 -32.85
N PRO A 282 11.14 32.82 -31.98
CA PRO A 282 11.15 33.20 -30.55
C PRO A 282 11.22 34.71 -30.31
N SER A 283 11.95 35.42 -31.16
CA SER A 283 12.11 36.89 -31.04
C SER A 283 10.80 37.68 -31.21
N MET A 284 9.79 37.09 -31.83
CA MET A 284 8.46 37.70 -32.04
C MET A 284 7.50 37.43 -30.88
N ARG A 285 7.81 36.54 -29.97
CA ARG A 285 7.01 36.21 -28.78
C ARG A 285 7.15 37.31 -27.71
N GLN A 286 6.32 37.25 -26.67
CA GLN A 286 6.49 38.09 -25.47
C GLN A 286 7.86 37.90 -24.85
N GLY A 287 8.39 38.96 -24.23
CA GLY A 287 9.73 38.97 -23.61
C GLY A 287 9.79 38.18 -22.32
N SER A 288 8.68 38.03 -21.62
CA SER A 288 8.58 37.24 -20.39
C SER A 288 7.24 36.57 -20.22
N VAL A 289 7.17 35.52 -19.39
CA VAL A 289 5.91 34.83 -19.10
C VAL A 289 4.91 35.70 -18.34
N LEU A 290 5.38 36.70 -17.57
CA LEU A 290 4.49 37.68 -16.89
C LEU A 290 3.85 38.63 -17.87
N GLU A 291 4.58 39.08 -18.89
CA GLU A 291 4.04 39.91 -19.96
C GLU A 291 2.90 39.17 -20.69
N PHE A 292 3.16 37.91 -21.11
CA PHE A 292 2.14 37.06 -21.69
C PHE A 292 0.91 36.91 -20.78
N ALA A 293 1.13 36.64 -19.48
CA ALA A 293 0.03 36.46 -18.52
C ALA A 293 -0.81 37.73 -18.35
N GLN A 294 -0.20 38.90 -18.31
CA GLN A 294 -0.93 40.17 -18.19
C GLN A 294 -1.87 40.43 -19.38
N GLU A 295 -1.41 40.09 -20.59
CA GLU A 295 -2.21 40.23 -21.83
C GLU A 295 -3.35 39.21 -21.90
N ILE A 296 -3.24 38.06 -21.24
CA ILE A 296 -4.24 36.99 -21.24
C ILE A 296 -5.22 37.09 -20.06
N VAL A 297 -4.75 37.27 -18.84
CA VAL A 297 -5.55 37.10 -17.62
C VAL A 297 -6.58 38.23 -17.50
N THR A 298 -6.17 39.46 -17.72
CA THR A 298 -7.05 40.63 -17.57
C THR A 298 -8.28 40.58 -18.48
N PRO A 299 -8.15 40.26 -19.79
CA PRO A 299 -9.32 40.14 -20.68
C PRO A 299 -10.15 38.86 -20.44
N LEU A 300 -9.58 37.75 -19.95
CA LEU A 300 -10.34 36.53 -19.71
C LEU A 300 -11.23 36.58 -18.46
N GLY A 301 -10.93 37.43 -17.48
CA GLY A 301 -11.85 37.72 -16.38
C GLY A 301 -11.30 37.39 -14.98
N ASN A 302 -12.18 36.94 -14.07
CA ASN A 302 -11.90 36.89 -12.64
C ASN A 302 -11.24 35.58 -12.22
N GLU A 303 -9.94 35.62 -11.87
CA GLU A 303 -9.16 34.48 -11.37
C GLU A 303 -9.80 33.77 -10.16
N LYS A 304 -10.36 34.52 -9.19
CA LYS A 304 -11.01 33.96 -8.00
C LYS A 304 -12.26 33.15 -8.31
N GLN A 305 -12.98 33.53 -9.37
CA GLN A 305 -14.14 32.78 -9.85
C GLN A 305 -13.65 31.46 -10.50
N GLY A 306 -12.57 31.54 -11.29
CA GLY A 306 -11.94 30.35 -11.90
C GLY A 306 -11.45 29.35 -10.86
N GLU A 307 -10.77 29.82 -9.81
CA GLU A 307 -10.33 28.97 -8.68
C GLU A 307 -11.51 28.23 -8.03
N LYS A 308 -12.59 28.94 -7.72
CA LYS A 308 -13.79 28.33 -7.13
C LYS A 308 -14.47 27.34 -8.06
N SER A 309 -14.49 27.63 -9.36
CA SER A 309 -15.05 26.73 -10.36
C SER A 309 -14.23 25.46 -10.50
N LEU A 310 -12.90 25.57 -10.62
CA LEU A 310 -12.00 24.42 -10.65
C LEU A 310 -12.12 23.57 -9.39
N LYS A 311 -12.20 24.20 -8.21
CA LYS A 311 -12.47 23.50 -6.95
C LYS A 311 -13.74 22.65 -7.04
N SER A 312 -14.86 23.23 -7.47
CA SER A 312 -16.14 22.49 -7.57
C SER A 312 -16.09 21.36 -8.60
N LEU A 313 -15.36 21.53 -9.71
CA LEU A 313 -15.16 20.50 -10.72
C LEU A 313 -14.35 19.30 -10.17
N VAL A 314 -13.29 19.57 -9.43
CA VAL A 314 -12.48 18.50 -8.80
C VAL A 314 -13.28 17.79 -7.70
N GLU A 315 -14.01 18.51 -6.85
CA GLU A 315 -14.87 17.92 -5.81
C GLU A 315 -15.96 17.02 -6.40
N GLN A 316 -16.65 17.45 -7.47
CA GLN A 316 -17.66 16.65 -8.16
C GLN A 316 -17.08 15.37 -8.78
N SER A 317 -15.86 15.45 -9.34
CA SER A 317 -15.21 14.28 -9.94
C SER A 317 -14.88 13.18 -8.96
N GLU A 318 -14.76 13.49 -7.69
CA GLU A 318 -14.41 12.54 -6.62
C GLU A 318 -15.62 11.90 -5.97
N GLU A 319 -16.78 12.57 -5.97
CA GLU A 319 -18.02 11.96 -5.49
C GLU A 319 -18.44 10.75 -6.35
N GLU A 320 -18.04 10.74 -7.63
CA GLU A 320 -18.25 9.61 -8.53
C GLU A 320 -17.20 8.49 -8.37
N GLU A 321 -15.99 8.80 -7.90
CA GLU A 321 -14.90 7.83 -7.64
C GLU A 321 -14.83 7.42 -6.16
N THR A 322 -15.91 7.41 -5.38
CA THR A 322 -15.94 7.17 -3.93
C THR A 322 -15.42 5.81 -3.48
N GLU A 323 -14.21 5.46 -3.87
CA GLU A 323 -13.28 4.64 -3.09
C GLU A 323 -11.97 5.41 -2.87
N THR A 324 -12.09 6.62 -2.38
CA THR A 324 -10.94 7.50 -2.15
C THR A 324 -10.11 7.00 -0.97
N TRP A 325 -8.83 6.91 -1.21
CA TRP A 325 -7.76 6.60 -0.26
C TRP A 325 -7.60 7.72 0.78
N ASP A 326 -8.66 8.02 1.54
CA ASP A 326 -8.53 8.90 2.71
C ASP A 326 -7.63 8.20 3.73
N VAL A 327 -6.64 8.90 4.26
CA VAL A 327 -5.72 8.40 5.29
C VAL A 327 -6.47 7.82 6.50
N LYS A 328 -7.68 8.32 6.80
CA LYS A 328 -8.56 7.77 7.84
C LYS A 328 -9.08 6.36 7.54
N HIS A 329 -9.15 5.97 6.26
CA HIS A 329 -9.63 4.66 5.82
C HIS A 329 -8.50 3.68 5.46
N LEU A 330 -7.23 4.10 5.56
CA LEU A 330 -6.11 3.16 5.42
C LEU A 330 -6.17 2.10 6.53
N PRO A 331 -6.00 0.81 6.18
CA PRO A 331 -5.91 -0.25 7.18
C PRO A 331 -4.90 0.08 8.27
N LEU A 332 -5.22 -0.24 9.52
CA LEU A 332 -4.36 0.05 10.66
C LEU A 332 -2.93 -0.52 10.51
N SER A 333 -2.80 -1.64 9.78
CA SER A 333 -1.51 -2.25 9.46
C SER A 333 -0.62 -1.38 8.54
N ILE A 334 -1.23 -0.53 7.71
CA ILE A 334 -0.51 0.43 6.85
C ILE A 334 -0.17 1.70 7.64
N ARG A 335 -1.11 2.17 8.46
CA ARG A 335 -0.93 3.39 9.27
C ARG A 335 0.09 3.20 10.39
N PHE A 336 0.12 2.00 10.99
CA PHE A 336 1.01 1.64 12.10
C PHE A 336 1.68 0.29 11.80
N PRO A 337 2.77 0.24 11.01
CA PRO A 337 3.43 -1.02 10.60
C PRO A 337 3.90 -1.88 11.77
N TRP A 338 4.26 -1.24 12.90
CA TRP A 338 4.69 -1.92 14.12
C TRP A 338 3.55 -2.58 14.91
N LEU A 339 2.29 -2.18 14.71
CA LEU A 339 1.14 -2.62 15.52
C LEU A 339 0.88 -4.13 15.43
N PRO A 340 0.91 -4.80 14.24
CA PRO A 340 0.71 -6.24 14.16
C PRO A 340 1.78 -7.03 14.91
N SER A 341 3.05 -6.65 14.79
CA SER A 341 4.16 -7.31 15.48
C SER A 341 4.10 -7.09 17.00
N ALA A 342 3.78 -5.88 17.44
CA ALA A 342 3.58 -5.58 18.87
C ALA A 342 2.40 -6.35 19.45
N ALA A 343 1.28 -6.46 18.73
CA ALA A 343 0.12 -7.23 19.15
C ALA A 343 0.45 -8.72 19.33
N VAL A 344 1.16 -9.33 18.37
CA VAL A 344 1.60 -10.74 18.45
C VAL A 344 2.51 -10.95 19.67
N ARG A 345 3.50 -10.07 19.89
CA ARG A 345 4.38 -10.14 21.06
C ARG A 345 3.62 -9.98 22.37
N GLY A 346 2.69 -9.03 22.46
CA GLY A 346 1.86 -8.79 23.63
C GLY A 346 0.96 -9.97 23.96
N VAL A 347 0.26 -10.54 22.97
CA VAL A 347 -0.58 -11.73 23.16
C VAL A 347 0.26 -12.95 23.55
N SER A 348 1.43 -13.17 22.91
CA SER A 348 2.34 -14.25 23.27
C SER A 348 2.81 -14.15 24.72
N ALA A 349 3.20 -12.94 25.16
CA ALA A 349 3.60 -12.67 26.53
C ALA A 349 2.47 -12.96 27.54
N LEU A 350 1.26 -12.49 27.25
CA LEU A 350 0.11 -12.69 28.11
C LEU A 350 -0.26 -14.16 28.25
N VAL A 351 -0.37 -14.89 27.14
CA VAL A 351 -0.70 -16.33 27.13
C VAL A 351 0.37 -17.13 27.89
N THR A 352 1.65 -16.87 27.59
CA THR A 352 2.77 -17.54 28.28
C THR A 352 2.76 -17.24 29.78
N GLY A 353 2.58 -15.97 30.18
CA GLY A 353 2.57 -15.56 31.57
C GLY A 353 1.45 -16.25 32.38
N VAL A 354 0.24 -16.31 31.82
CA VAL A 354 -0.91 -16.95 32.46
C VAL A 354 -0.68 -18.46 32.65
N LEU A 355 -0.21 -19.16 31.60
CA LEU A 355 0.03 -20.60 31.68
C LEU A 355 1.18 -20.94 32.66
N LEU A 356 2.25 -20.15 32.66
CA LEU A 356 3.34 -20.30 33.63
C LEU A 356 2.87 -20.04 35.06
N ALA A 357 2.00 -19.03 35.28
CA ALA A 357 1.43 -18.76 36.62
C ALA A 357 0.63 -19.98 37.13
N GLN A 358 -0.18 -20.62 36.29
CA GLN A 358 -0.91 -21.84 36.65
C GLN A 358 0.03 -22.99 37.00
N LEU A 359 1.10 -23.20 36.23
CA LEU A 359 2.10 -24.24 36.50
C LEU A 359 2.90 -23.96 37.77
N PHE A 360 3.38 -22.74 37.98
CA PHE A 360 4.13 -22.36 39.18
C PHE A 360 3.29 -22.42 40.43
N GLN A 361 1.98 -22.16 40.36
CA GLN A 361 1.06 -22.35 41.49
C GLN A 361 0.97 -23.83 41.90
N LEU A 362 1.13 -24.77 40.98
CA LEU A 362 1.20 -26.21 41.30
C LEU A 362 2.57 -26.66 41.80
N ILE A 363 3.66 -26.10 41.25
CA ILE A 363 5.06 -26.48 41.58
C ILE A 363 5.46 -25.90 42.95
N ALA A 364 5.10 -24.66 43.25
CA ALA A 364 5.52 -23.95 44.44
C ALA A 364 4.38 -23.08 45.01
N PRO A 365 3.28 -23.68 45.54
CA PRO A 365 2.06 -22.97 45.93
C PRO A 365 2.29 -21.97 47.09
N GLU A 366 3.30 -22.17 47.91
CA GLU A 366 3.58 -21.29 49.07
C GLU A 366 4.43 -20.06 48.71
N SER A 367 5.01 -20.03 47.50
CA SER A 367 5.96 -19.00 47.07
C SER A 367 5.31 -17.99 46.12
N PHE A 368 4.45 -17.09 46.59
CA PHE A 368 3.79 -16.07 45.77
C PHE A 368 4.77 -15.25 44.94
N THR A 369 5.93 -14.90 45.51
CA THR A 369 6.98 -14.15 44.79
C THR A 369 7.53 -14.94 43.58
N PHE A 370 7.76 -16.24 43.75
CA PHE A 370 8.24 -17.11 42.67
C PHE A 370 7.20 -17.20 41.54
N ILE A 371 5.91 -17.34 41.89
CA ILE A 371 4.83 -17.40 40.89
C ILE A 371 4.79 -16.12 40.07
N VAL A 372 4.78 -14.95 40.71
CA VAL A 372 4.65 -13.65 40.04
C VAL A 372 5.91 -13.33 39.22
N VAL A 373 7.09 -13.40 39.82
CA VAL A 373 8.35 -13.05 39.15
C VAL A 373 8.66 -14.03 38.02
N GLY A 374 8.48 -15.33 38.23
CA GLY A 374 8.71 -16.35 37.21
C GLY A 374 7.78 -16.20 36.02
N SER A 375 6.50 -15.90 36.27
CA SER A 375 5.52 -15.65 35.19
C SER A 375 5.83 -14.38 34.40
N LEU A 376 6.24 -13.30 35.08
CA LEU A 376 6.63 -12.05 34.42
C LEU A 376 7.92 -12.21 33.59
N VAL A 377 8.93 -12.94 34.10
CA VAL A 377 10.15 -13.23 33.35
C VAL A 377 9.84 -14.07 32.11
N GLY A 378 9.01 -15.11 32.24
CA GLY A 378 8.57 -15.92 31.13
C GLY A 378 7.77 -15.12 30.08
N ALA A 379 6.87 -14.24 30.52
CA ALA A 379 6.13 -13.34 29.65
C ALA A 379 7.07 -12.37 28.90
N ALA A 380 8.05 -11.77 29.59
CA ALA A 380 9.04 -10.90 28.99
C ALA A 380 9.90 -11.64 27.95
N ALA A 381 10.33 -12.88 28.25
CA ALA A 381 11.07 -13.71 27.31
C ALA A 381 10.25 -14.03 26.05
N ALA A 382 8.95 -14.33 26.19
CA ALA A 382 8.04 -14.54 25.07
C ALA A 382 7.75 -13.28 24.27
N ALA A 383 7.82 -12.09 24.88
CA ALA A 383 7.71 -10.80 24.17
C ALA A 383 8.96 -10.50 23.33
N LEU A 384 10.15 -10.88 23.81
CA LEU A 384 11.41 -10.68 23.09
C LEU A 384 11.52 -11.66 21.90
N TRP A 385 11.23 -12.92 22.13
CA TRP A 385 11.26 -13.96 21.09
C TRP A 385 10.05 -14.90 21.26
N THR A 386 9.05 -14.71 20.40
CA THR A 386 7.75 -15.41 20.54
C THR A 386 7.84 -16.94 20.60
N PRO A 387 8.70 -17.66 19.85
CA PRO A 387 8.82 -19.12 19.97
C PRO A 387 9.29 -19.59 21.36
N LEU A 388 10.01 -18.76 22.11
CA LEU A 388 10.49 -19.10 23.45
C LEU A 388 9.34 -19.30 24.44
N GLY A 389 8.20 -18.63 24.24
CA GLY A 389 7.02 -18.76 25.10
C GLY A 389 6.51 -20.20 25.16
N SER A 390 6.34 -20.86 24.02
CA SER A 390 5.90 -22.27 23.99
C SER A 390 6.95 -23.22 24.59
N ALA A 391 8.24 -22.98 24.28
CA ALA A 391 9.32 -23.78 24.84
C ALA A 391 9.36 -23.74 26.37
N LEU A 392 9.19 -22.53 26.97
CA LEU A 392 9.16 -22.37 28.43
C LEU A 392 7.96 -23.06 29.07
N VAL A 393 6.75 -22.88 28.52
CA VAL A 393 5.55 -23.54 29.07
C VAL A 393 5.66 -25.04 29.00
N ILE A 394 6.13 -25.60 27.86
CA ILE A 394 6.32 -27.03 27.69
C ILE A 394 7.39 -27.55 28.66
N ALA A 395 8.54 -26.89 28.78
CA ALA A 395 9.60 -27.28 29.71
C ALA A 395 9.11 -27.28 31.17
N CYS A 396 8.35 -26.26 31.59
CA CYS A 396 7.76 -26.23 32.93
C CYS A 396 6.71 -27.32 33.14
N ALA A 397 5.89 -27.64 32.12
CA ALA A 397 4.91 -28.73 32.21
C ALA A 397 5.61 -30.09 32.33
N VAL A 398 6.67 -30.35 31.56
CA VAL A 398 7.50 -31.53 31.66
C VAL A 398 8.18 -31.64 33.03
N TYR A 399 8.71 -30.52 33.54
CA TYR A 399 9.28 -30.45 34.87
C TYR A 399 8.25 -30.77 35.95
N ALA A 400 7.05 -30.25 35.86
CA ALA A 400 5.93 -30.53 36.77
C ALA A 400 5.60 -32.04 36.78
N LEU A 401 5.51 -32.69 35.61
CA LEU A 401 5.28 -34.13 35.48
C LEU A 401 6.36 -34.97 36.14
N ALA A 402 7.61 -34.53 36.08
CA ALA A 402 8.74 -35.27 36.64
C ALA A 402 8.90 -35.06 38.16
N SER A 403 8.52 -33.87 38.70
CA SER A 403 8.89 -33.43 40.04
C SER A 403 7.75 -33.45 41.08
N ILE A 404 6.49 -33.24 40.69
CA ILE A 404 5.37 -33.10 41.64
C ILE A 404 5.04 -34.43 42.35
N SER A 405 5.01 -35.53 41.61
CA SER A 405 4.81 -36.87 42.16
C SER A 405 5.70 -37.89 41.46
N PRO A 406 6.99 -38.02 41.86
CA PRO A 406 7.92 -38.92 41.20
C PRO A 406 7.53 -40.39 41.43
N THR A 407 7.21 -41.07 40.33
CA THR A 407 6.83 -42.49 40.29
C THR A 407 7.58 -43.17 39.15
N SER A 408 7.53 -44.50 39.06
CA SER A 408 8.13 -45.24 37.97
C SER A 408 7.59 -44.87 36.57
N THR A 409 6.40 -44.30 36.51
CA THR A 409 5.74 -43.84 35.27
C THR A 409 6.08 -42.39 34.94
N SER A 410 6.56 -41.58 35.89
CA SER A 410 6.78 -40.13 35.69
C SER A 410 7.85 -39.86 34.65
N PHE A 411 9.00 -40.52 34.72
CA PHE A 411 10.11 -40.33 33.77
C PHE A 411 9.77 -40.79 32.34
N PRO A 412 9.23 -41.98 32.09
CA PRO A 412 8.84 -42.41 30.75
C PRO A 412 7.78 -41.50 30.14
N PHE A 413 6.78 -41.08 30.91
CA PHE A 413 5.72 -40.20 30.41
C PHE A 413 6.24 -38.79 30.10
N ALA A 414 7.04 -38.20 30.99
CA ALA A 414 7.69 -36.93 30.75
C ALA A 414 8.62 -36.96 29.51
N THR A 415 9.39 -38.08 29.34
CA THR A 415 10.24 -38.28 28.17
C THR A 415 9.43 -38.36 26.88
N LEU A 416 8.30 -39.05 26.86
CA LEU A 416 7.40 -39.12 25.71
C LEU A 416 6.86 -37.72 25.34
N VAL A 417 6.37 -36.96 26.32
CA VAL A 417 5.87 -35.60 26.12
C VAL A 417 6.99 -34.69 25.58
N THR A 418 8.20 -34.81 26.11
CA THR A 418 9.38 -34.07 25.63
C THR A 418 9.69 -34.42 24.18
N LEU A 419 9.74 -35.68 23.82
CA LEU A 419 10.06 -36.14 22.45
C LEU A 419 9.06 -35.56 21.43
N VAL A 420 7.76 -35.71 21.71
CA VAL A 420 6.70 -35.18 20.83
C VAL A 420 6.80 -33.67 20.72
N SER A 421 7.09 -32.97 21.81
CA SER A 421 7.23 -31.51 21.84
C SER A 421 8.45 -31.02 21.06
N VAL A 422 9.60 -31.72 21.16
CA VAL A 422 10.83 -31.40 20.42
C VAL A 422 10.61 -31.61 18.92
N ILE A 423 9.95 -32.70 18.52
CA ILE A 423 9.59 -32.94 17.11
C ILE A 423 8.72 -31.80 16.58
N TRP A 424 7.64 -31.46 17.29
CA TRP A 424 6.79 -30.36 16.88
C TRP A 424 7.56 -29.03 16.80
N TRP A 425 8.38 -28.72 17.81
CA TRP A 425 9.11 -27.45 17.86
C TRP A 425 10.13 -27.34 16.72
N ALA A 426 10.81 -28.46 16.37
CA ALA A 426 11.79 -28.49 15.29
C ALA A 426 11.13 -28.21 13.89
N PHE A 427 9.95 -28.76 13.65
CA PHE A 427 9.30 -28.71 12.33
C PHE A 427 8.25 -27.60 12.19
N ALA A 428 7.67 -27.12 13.28
CA ALA A 428 6.59 -26.13 13.25
C ALA A 428 6.73 -25.01 14.28
N GLY A 429 7.26 -25.29 15.47
CA GLY A 429 7.24 -24.35 16.59
C GLY A 429 8.14 -23.12 16.41
N ARG A 430 9.25 -23.24 15.71
CA ARG A 430 10.21 -22.15 15.45
C ARG A 430 9.95 -21.41 14.13
N VAL A 431 9.11 -21.97 13.26
CA VAL A 431 8.95 -21.53 11.87
C VAL A 431 8.11 -20.25 11.73
N SER A 432 7.26 -19.92 12.69
CA SER A 432 6.36 -18.76 12.59
C SER A 432 6.26 -18.02 13.92
N LYS A 433 6.21 -16.67 13.85
CA LYS A 433 5.96 -15.80 15.02
C LYS A 433 4.64 -16.12 15.74
N PHE A 434 3.70 -16.76 15.03
CA PHE A 434 2.40 -17.18 15.56
C PHE A 434 2.41 -18.57 16.21
N SER A 435 3.46 -19.39 16.03
CA SER A 435 3.46 -20.79 16.44
C SER A 435 3.26 -20.99 17.94
N SER A 436 3.85 -20.13 18.79
CA SER A 436 3.65 -20.17 20.23
C SER A 436 2.20 -19.89 20.63
N ILE A 437 1.60 -18.84 20.11
CA ILE A 437 0.19 -18.50 20.39
C ILE A 437 -0.70 -19.63 19.92
N ASN A 438 -0.48 -20.12 18.69
CA ASN A 438 -1.24 -21.21 18.08
C ASN A 438 -1.19 -22.51 18.88
N CYS A 439 -0.03 -22.85 19.44
CA CYS A 439 0.14 -24.00 20.30
C CYS A 439 -0.51 -23.81 21.68
N LEU A 440 -0.23 -22.69 22.32
CA LEU A 440 -0.61 -22.45 23.71
C LEU A 440 -2.08 -22.05 23.89
N LEU A 441 -2.72 -21.53 22.85
CA LEU A 441 -4.14 -21.14 22.91
C LEU A 441 -5.05 -22.33 23.29
N GLY A 442 -4.73 -23.53 22.79
CA GLY A 442 -5.46 -24.75 23.12
C GLY A 442 -5.30 -25.19 24.60
N ALA A 443 -4.23 -24.73 25.28
CA ALA A 443 -4.04 -24.98 26.70
C ALA A 443 -4.73 -23.91 27.58
N LEU A 444 -4.86 -22.67 27.09
CA LEU A 444 -5.46 -21.55 27.82
C LEU A 444 -6.99 -21.63 27.87
N LEU A 445 -7.62 -22.00 26.77
CA LEU A 445 -9.06 -22.06 26.65
C LEU A 445 -9.59 -23.44 27.06
N PRO A 446 -10.74 -23.54 27.76
CA PRO A 446 -11.31 -24.81 28.23
C PRO A 446 -11.65 -25.78 27.08
N ALA A 447 -11.67 -25.28 25.85
CA ALA A 447 -11.85 -26.07 24.65
C ALA A 447 -10.59 -26.01 23.80
N PRO A 448 -9.84 -27.10 23.60
CA PRO A 448 -8.68 -27.15 22.70
C PRO A 448 -9.03 -26.93 21.22
N VAL A 449 -10.24 -26.53 20.93
CA VAL A 449 -10.88 -26.37 19.61
C VAL A 449 -10.54 -25.04 18.93
N SER A 450 -10.10 -24.06 19.71
CA SER A 450 -9.95 -22.67 19.22
C SER A 450 -8.68 -22.43 18.41
N ALA A 451 -7.64 -23.21 18.65
CA ALA A 451 -6.35 -23.04 17.98
C ALA A 451 -6.42 -23.18 16.43
N PRO A 452 -7.14 -24.17 15.83
CA PRO A 452 -7.17 -24.34 14.38
C PRO A 452 -7.67 -23.14 13.59
N ALA A 453 -8.55 -22.31 14.16
CA ALA A 453 -9.02 -21.08 13.51
C ALA A 453 -7.88 -20.11 13.23
N LEU A 454 -7.03 -19.86 14.22
CA LEU A 454 -5.87 -18.97 14.07
C LEU A 454 -4.74 -19.64 13.27
N ILE A 455 -4.49 -20.94 13.50
CA ILE A 455 -3.49 -21.74 12.77
C ILE A 455 -3.75 -21.68 11.26
N SER A 456 -5.01 -21.88 10.84
CA SER A 456 -5.40 -21.92 9.43
C SER A 456 -5.20 -20.59 8.72
N ALA A 457 -5.23 -19.47 9.44
CA ALA A 457 -5.05 -18.14 8.89
C ALA A 457 -3.59 -17.66 8.87
N THR A 458 -2.71 -18.27 9.73
CA THR A 458 -1.37 -17.72 10.00
C THR A 458 -0.21 -18.64 9.60
N MET A 459 -0.47 -19.91 9.25
CA MET A 459 0.59 -20.90 8.99
C MET A 459 0.42 -21.57 7.62
N HIS A 460 1.53 -22.01 7.03
CA HIS A 460 1.54 -22.87 5.84
C HIS A 460 0.95 -24.26 6.14
N PRO A 461 0.45 -25.02 5.15
CA PRO A 461 -0.31 -26.25 5.37
C PRO A 461 0.40 -27.31 6.19
N LEU A 462 1.67 -27.59 5.94
CA LEU A 462 2.41 -28.61 6.68
C LEU A 462 2.63 -28.23 8.15
N PRO A 463 3.21 -27.06 8.49
CA PRO A 463 3.27 -26.58 9.87
C PRO A 463 1.88 -26.44 10.53
N ALA A 464 0.83 -26.06 9.77
CA ALA A 464 -0.51 -25.92 10.29
C ALA A 464 -1.09 -27.25 10.81
N VAL A 465 -0.95 -28.35 10.03
CA VAL A 465 -1.38 -29.69 10.46
C VAL A 465 -0.65 -30.13 11.72
N LEU A 466 0.70 -30.00 11.73
CA LEU A 466 1.50 -30.39 12.87
C LEU A 466 1.14 -29.58 14.12
N THR A 467 0.93 -28.28 13.97
CA THR A 467 0.54 -27.41 15.09
C THR A 467 -0.88 -27.66 15.55
N GLY A 468 -1.83 -27.94 14.64
CA GLY A 468 -3.21 -28.31 14.99
C GLY A 468 -3.28 -29.62 15.77
N ALA A 469 -2.55 -30.63 15.32
CA ALA A 469 -2.43 -31.91 16.00
C ALA A 469 -1.79 -31.74 17.39
N PHE A 470 -0.66 -31.07 17.46
CA PHE A 470 0.09 -30.86 18.70
C PHE A 470 -0.69 -29.98 19.69
N SER A 471 -1.35 -28.90 19.24
CA SER A 471 -2.16 -28.01 20.08
C SER A 471 -3.31 -28.77 20.74
N TYR A 472 -3.94 -29.73 20.04
CA TYR A 472 -4.96 -30.59 20.63
C TYR A 472 -4.38 -31.52 21.67
N LEU A 473 -3.27 -32.23 21.35
CA LEU A 473 -2.62 -33.17 22.28
C LEU A 473 -2.11 -32.45 23.53
N PHE A 474 -1.36 -31.37 23.35
CA PHE A 474 -0.82 -30.58 24.45
C PHE A 474 -1.90 -29.85 25.24
N GLY A 475 -2.90 -29.31 24.59
CA GLY A 475 -4.02 -28.61 25.25
C GLY A 475 -4.83 -29.57 26.13
N THR A 476 -5.14 -30.77 25.65
CA THR A 476 -5.83 -31.80 26.47
C THR A 476 -4.96 -32.30 27.63
N LEU A 477 -3.67 -32.52 27.38
CA LEU A 477 -2.72 -32.89 28.43
C LEU A 477 -2.63 -31.80 29.51
N PHE A 478 -2.51 -30.56 29.11
CA PHE A 478 -2.39 -29.43 30.02
C PHE A 478 -3.67 -29.22 30.87
N ALA A 479 -4.85 -29.23 30.24
CA ALA A 479 -6.12 -29.10 30.93
C ALA A 479 -6.34 -30.20 31.98
N ARG A 480 -6.05 -31.45 31.61
CA ARG A 480 -6.10 -32.60 32.53
C ARG A 480 -5.00 -32.53 33.58
N GLY A 481 -3.81 -32.08 33.20
CA GLY A 481 -2.69 -31.86 34.12
C GLY A 481 -3.05 -30.88 35.23
N ILE A 482 -3.67 -29.74 34.90
CA ILE A 482 -4.14 -28.78 35.90
C ILE A 482 -5.19 -29.41 36.85
N SER A 483 -6.16 -30.16 36.29
CA SER A 483 -7.23 -30.77 37.11
C SER A 483 -6.73 -31.89 38.04
N LEU A 484 -5.67 -32.61 37.63
CA LEU A 484 -5.06 -33.71 38.37
C LEU A 484 -3.76 -33.31 39.12
N GLY A 485 -3.46 -32.00 39.18
CA GLY A 485 -2.26 -31.46 39.84
C GLY A 485 -0.94 -31.94 39.21
N PHE A 486 -0.91 -32.24 37.91
CA PHE A 486 0.24 -32.81 37.16
C PHE A 486 0.84 -34.09 37.78
N ALA A 487 0.05 -34.84 38.54
CA ALA A 487 0.48 -36.13 39.05
C ALA A 487 0.61 -37.14 37.87
N ALA A 488 1.82 -37.60 37.60
CA ALA A 488 2.14 -38.34 36.38
C ALA A 488 1.35 -39.64 36.21
N THR A 489 1.19 -40.44 37.27
CA THR A 489 0.50 -41.74 37.19
C THR A 489 -0.99 -41.62 36.89
N PRO A 490 -1.80 -40.80 37.62
CA PRO A 490 -3.20 -40.64 37.29
C PRO A 490 -3.39 -39.94 35.95
N LEU A 491 -2.51 -38.98 35.60
CA LEU A 491 -2.59 -38.30 34.33
C LEU A 491 -2.28 -39.22 33.14
N ALA A 492 -1.25 -40.08 33.25
CA ALA A 492 -0.94 -41.06 32.22
C ALA A 492 -2.08 -42.07 32.03
N TYR A 493 -2.69 -42.54 33.13
CA TYR A 493 -3.83 -43.44 33.07
C TYR A 493 -5.06 -42.78 32.42
N ASP A 494 -5.40 -41.54 32.84
CA ASP A 494 -6.51 -40.79 32.28
C ASP A 494 -6.30 -40.51 30.78
N TYR A 495 -5.07 -40.12 30.40
CA TYR A 495 -4.75 -39.82 29.00
C TYR A 495 -4.78 -41.08 28.11
N THR A 496 -4.27 -42.23 28.61
CA THR A 496 -4.36 -43.50 27.88
C THR A 496 -5.79 -44.01 27.76
N SER A 497 -6.61 -43.81 28.78
CA SER A 497 -8.06 -44.10 28.74
C SER A 497 -8.77 -43.26 27.70
N LEU A 498 -8.51 -41.93 27.66
CA LEU A 498 -9.04 -41.04 26.64
C LEU A 498 -8.58 -41.45 25.22
N ALA A 499 -7.31 -41.74 25.04
CA ALA A 499 -6.72 -42.11 23.76
C ALA A 499 -7.19 -43.50 23.24
N SER A 500 -7.70 -44.36 24.11
CA SER A 500 -8.32 -45.62 23.70
C SER A 500 -9.71 -45.44 23.08
N GLY A 501 -10.35 -44.29 23.32
CA GLY A 501 -11.69 -43.97 22.83
C GLY A 501 -11.69 -43.33 21.41
N LEU A 502 -12.61 -43.75 20.56
CA LEU A 502 -12.78 -43.19 19.23
C LEU A 502 -13.08 -41.69 19.24
N PRO A 503 -13.86 -41.12 20.20
CA PRO A 503 -14.13 -39.68 20.29
C PRO A 503 -12.87 -38.80 20.37
N PHE A 504 -11.83 -39.25 21.05
CA PHE A 504 -10.54 -38.56 21.13
C PHE A 504 -9.91 -38.37 19.73
N TRP A 505 -9.87 -39.42 18.93
CA TRP A 505 -9.29 -39.40 17.59
C TRP A 505 -10.14 -38.64 16.57
N ILE A 506 -11.47 -38.61 16.76
CA ILE A 506 -12.37 -37.75 15.94
C ILE A 506 -12.04 -36.27 16.19
N ARG A 507 -11.90 -35.85 17.45
CA ARG A 507 -11.51 -34.46 17.77
C ARG A 507 -10.11 -34.14 17.27
N PHE A 508 -9.16 -35.03 17.44
CA PHE A 508 -7.79 -34.91 16.91
C PHE A 508 -7.80 -34.73 15.38
N GLY A 509 -8.52 -35.57 14.68
CA GLY A 509 -8.66 -35.50 13.22
C GLY A 509 -9.37 -34.22 12.77
N ALA A 510 -10.41 -33.78 13.47
CA ALA A 510 -11.10 -32.54 13.18
C ALA A 510 -10.17 -31.31 13.33
N CYS A 511 -9.35 -31.27 14.38
CA CYS A 511 -8.36 -30.18 14.58
C CYS A 511 -7.30 -30.17 13.48
N SER A 512 -6.75 -31.32 13.13
CA SER A 512 -5.68 -31.43 12.12
C SER A 512 -6.20 -31.12 10.71
N LEU A 513 -7.38 -31.66 10.34
CA LEU A 513 -7.99 -31.48 9.03
C LEU A 513 -8.49 -30.04 8.81
N SER A 514 -9.08 -29.44 9.83
CA SER A 514 -9.55 -28.04 9.75
C SER A 514 -8.37 -27.07 9.60
N ALA A 515 -7.27 -27.30 10.31
CA ALA A 515 -6.04 -26.51 10.16
C ALA A 515 -5.46 -26.64 8.74
N LEU A 516 -5.46 -27.87 8.17
CA LEU A 516 -5.00 -28.13 6.81
C LEU A 516 -5.87 -27.40 5.76
N LEU A 517 -7.16 -27.67 5.75
CA LEU A 517 -8.05 -27.14 4.72
C LEU A 517 -8.18 -25.61 4.79
N GLY A 518 -8.27 -25.07 5.99
CA GLY A 518 -8.28 -23.62 6.17
C GLY A 518 -6.98 -22.97 5.68
N SER A 519 -5.81 -23.58 5.97
CA SER A 519 -4.51 -23.08 5.50
C SER A 519 -4.36 -23.19 3.98
N LEU A 520 -4.78 -24.28 3.35
CA LEU A 520 -4.78 -24.42 1.89
C LEU A 520 -5.63 -23.33 1.20
N MET A 521 -6.78 -22.97 1.79
CA MET A 521 -7.62 -21.88 1.27
C MET A 521 -6.98 -20.51 1.49
N SER A 522 -6.28 -20.32 2.61
CA SER A 522 -5.57 -19.08 2.93
C SER A 522 -4.40 -18.81 1.97
N GLN A 523 -3.76 -19.83 1.41
CA GLN A 523 -2.70 -19.67 0.41
C GLN A 523 -3.15 -18.97 -0.88
N LYS A 524 -4.44 -19.01 -1.22
CA LYS A 524 -4.95 -18.32 -2.41
C LYS A 524 -4.96 -16.80 -2.30
N ARG A 525 -4.58 -16.21 -1.17
CA ARG A 525 -4.42 -14.77 -0.87
C ARG A 525 -5.62 -13.87 -1.26
N ARG A 526 -6.72 -14.42 -1.75
CA ARG A 526 -7.97 -13.69 -2.01
C ARG A 526 -8.83 -13.68 -0.76
N ARG A 527 -9.24 -12.51 -0.27
CA ARG A 527 -10.06 -12.35 0.95
C ARG A 527 -11.25 -13.30 1.00
N GLY A 528 -11.98 -13.48 -0.12
CA GLY A 528 -13.11 -14.40 -0.19
C GLY A 528 -12.75 -15.86 0.07
N TRP A 529 -11.61 -16.36 -0.44
CA TRP A 529 -11.13 -17.72 -0.20
C TRP A 529 -10.66 -17.93 1.24
N MET A 530 -10.06 -16.91 1.85
CA MET A 530 -9.61 -16.96 3.25
C MET A 530 -10.81 -17.01 4.20
N VAL A 531 -11.83 -16.16 3.98
CA VAL A 531 -13.09 -16.20 4.75
C VAL A 531 -13.80 -17.54 4.55
N PHE A 532 -13.86 -18.05 3.33
CA PHE A 532 -14.42 -19.38 3.04
C PHE A 532 -13.66 -20.50 3.76
N GLY A 533 -12.33 -20.40 3.83
CA GLY A 533 -11.47 -21.31 4.61
C GLY A 533 -11.83 -21.31 6.10
N GLN A 534 -12.12 -20.14 6.69
CA GLN A 534 -12.56 -20.03 8.10
C GLN A 534 -13.95 -20.64 8.33
N ILE A 535 -14.86 -20.50 7.38
CA ILE A 535 -16.20 -21.14 7.43
C ILE A 535 -16.04 -22.67 7.42
N ILE A 536 -15.21 -23.23 6.52
CA ILE A 536 -14.91 -24.65 6.48
C ILE A 536 -14.28 -25.10 7.80
N CYS A 537 -13.30 -24.35 8.33
CA CYS A 537 -12.66 -24.63 9.60
C CYS A 537 -13.70 -24.71 10.74
N ALA A 538 -14.58 -23.72 10.87
CA ALA A 538 -15.62 -23.70 11.88
C ALA A 538 -16.59 -24.89 11.73
N ALA A 539 -17.00 -25.22 10.51
CA ALA A 539 -17.91 -26.33 10.22
C ALA A 539 -17.30 -27.69 10.59
N LEU A 540 -16.03 -27.94 10.21
CA LEU A 540 -15.33 -29.20 10.50
C LEU A 540 -15.06 -29.37 11.99
N LEU A 541 -14.62 -28.31 12.67
CA LEU A 541 -14.41 -28.35 14.11
C LEU A 541 -15.70 -28.60 14.85
N SER A 542 -16.75 -27.83 14.57
CA SER A 542 -18.05 -27.96 15.23
C SER A 542 -18.65 -29.36 15.00
N SER A 543 -18.65 -29.85 13.76
CA SER A 543 -19.20 -31.18 13.43
C SER A 543 -18.41 -32.32 14.09
N GLY A 544 -17.08 -32.25 14.09
CA GLY A 544 -16.24 -33.26 14.73
C GLY A 544 -16.42 -33.31 16.26
N PHE A 545 -16.54 -32.14 16.90
CA PHE A 545 -16.78 -32.07 18.33
C PHE A 545 -18.19 -32.50 18.72
N ILE A 546 -19.20 -32.12 17.95
CA ILE A 546 -20.57 -32.56 18.14
C ILE A 546 -20.67 -34.09 18.00
N TRP A 547 -20.04 -34.65 16.96
CA TRP A 547 -20.07 -36.09 16.73
C TRP A 547 -19.36 -36.86 17.86
N ALA A 548 -18.18 -36.40 18.27
CA ALA A 548 -17.46 -37.00 19.39
C ALA A 548 -18.25 -36.95 20.70
N ALA A 549 -18.87 -35.80 21.00
CA ALA A 549 -19.71 -35.64 22.21
C ALA A 549 -20.97 -36.52 22.18
N TRP A 550 -21.61 -36.68 21.01
CA TRP A 550 -22.76 -37.59 20.84
C TRP A 550 -22.38 -39.07 21.07
N MET A 551 -21.17 -39.46 20.68
CA MET A 551 -20.68 -40.83 20.95
C MET A 551 -20.37 -41.06 22.44
N GLU A 552 -19.92 -40.04 23.18
CA GLU A 552 -19.66 -40.13 24.61
C GLU A 552 -20.94 -40.12 25.44
N ASN A 553 -21.94 -39.37 25.03
CA ASN A 553 -23.22 -39.28 25.73
C ASN A 553 -24.38 -39.02 24.74
N PRO A 554 -25.20 -40.05 24.42
CA PRO A 554 -26.34 -39.94 23.51
C PRO A 554 -27.41 -38.93 23.96
N ASN A 555 -27.50 -38.62 25.25
CA ASN A 555 -28.42 -37.62 25.80
C ASN A 555 -27.88 -36.16 25.73
N PHE A 556 -26.96 -35.94 25.05
CA PHE A 556 -26.23 -35.02 24.21
C PHE A 556 -26.08 -33.56 24.65
N TRP A 557 -26.92 -32.90 25.30
CA TRP A 557 -26.75 -31.46 25.57
C TRP A 557 -25.94 -31.20 26.85
N VAL A 558 -24.67 -31.60 26.85
CA VAL A 558 -23.72 -31.22 27.89
C VAL A 558 -23.30 -29.76 27.63
N VAL A 559 -23.47 -28.89 28.59
CA VAL A 559 -23.17 -27.46 28.52
C VAL A 559 -21.75 -27.16 28.01
N GLU A 560 -20.77 -27.98 28.42
CA GLU A 560 -19.36 -27.85 27.99
C GLU A 560 -19.15 -28.00 26.48
N SER A 561 -19.89 -28.90 25.81
CA SER A 561 -19.79 -29.09 24.37
C SER A 561 -20.36 -27.92 23.59
N ILE A 562 -21.46 -27.35 24.07
CA ILE A 562 -22.08 -26.16 23.47
C ILE A 562 -21.15 -24.95 23.61
N VAL A 563 -20.58 -24.74 24.80
CA VAL A 563 -19.64 -23.66 25.05
C VAL A 563 -18.41 -23.77 24.14
N SER A 564 -17.88 -24.96 23.95
CA SER A 564 -16.74 -25.21 23.06
C SER A 564 -17.07 -24.86 21.60
N VAL A 565 -18.24 -25.23 21.09
CA VAL A 565 -18.69 -24.87 19.73
C VAL A 565 -18.89 -23.37 19.61
N LEU A 566 -19.52 -22.72 20.58
CA LEU A 566 -19.72 -21.26 20.57
C LEU A 566 -18.40 -20.49 20.56
N ILE A 567 -17.42 -20.91 21.39
CA ILE A 567 -16.07 -20.31 21.40
C ILE A 567 -15.39 -20.48 20.04
N THR A 568 -15.50 -21.66 19.42
CA THR A 568 -14.90 -21.94 18.12
C THR A 568 -15.49 -21.02 17.03
N VAL A 569 -16.83 -20.95 16.95
CA VAL A 569 -17.51 -20.10 15.97
C VAL A 569 -17.14 -18.62 16.20
N PHE A 570 -17.15 -18.18 17.45
CA PHE A 570 -16.78 -16.81 17.80
C PHE A 570 -15.36 -16.47 17.37
N LEU A 571 -14.37 -17.35 17.59
CA LEU A 571 -12.99 -17.13 17.16
C LEU A 571 -12.84 -17.15 15.64
N CYS A 572 -13.53 -18.05 14.95
CA CYS A 572 -13.55 -18.04 13.47
C CYS A 572 -14.13 -16.72 12.93
N VAL A 573 -15.18 -16.18 13.55
CA VAL A 573 -15.77 -14.88 13.18
C VAL A 573 -14.77 -13.74 13.45
N LEU A 574 -14.07 -13.74 14.58
CA LEU A 574 -13.03 -12.74 14.87
C LEU A 574 -11.90 -12.80 13.85
N VAL A 575 -11.45 -14.00 13.47
CA VAL A 575 -10.41 -14.16 12.44
C VAL A 575 -10.93 -13.68 11.08
N CYS A 576 -12.20 -13.95 10.72
CA CYS A 576 -12.81 -13.39 9.50
C CYS A 576 -12.82 -11.86 9.51
N ILE A 577 -13.21 -11.25 10.63
CA ILE A 577 -13.19 -9.78 10.79
C ILE A 577 -11.75 -9.26 10.63
N ALA A 578 -10.77 -9.91 11.25
CA ALA A 578 -9.37 -9.54 11.13
C ALA A 578 -8.87 -9.63 9.67
N ILE A 579 -9.22 -10.70 8.94
CA ILE A 579 -8.89 -10.87 7.51
C ILE A 579 -9.52 -9.76 6.66
N VAL A 580 -10.75 -9.36 6.94
CA VAL A 580 -11.44 -8.30 6.19
C VAL A 580 -10.82 -6.93 6.46
N LEU A 581 -10.49 -6.63 7.74
CA LEU A 581 -9.98 -5.33 8.17
C LEU A 581 -8.48 -5.15 7.90
N ILE A 582 -7.67 -6.18 8.15
CA ILE A 582 -6.21 -6.10 8.13
C ILE A 582 -5.65 -6.68 6.82
N GLY A 583 -6.35 -7.64 6.20
CA GLY A 583 -5.87 -8.39 5.04
C GLY A 583 -5.24 -9.75 5.42
N PRO A 584 -4.43 -10.35 4.52
CA PRO A 584 -3.76 -11.64 4.76
C PRO A 584 -2.89 -11.60 6.02
N LEU A 585 -3.04 -12.62 6.88
CA LEU A 585 -2.27 -12.76 8.13
C LEU A 585 -1.01 -13.64 7.97
N GLN A 586 -0.84 -14.30 6.84
CA GLN A 586 0.37 -15.09 6.54
C GLN A 586 1.51 -14.15 6.15
N VAL A 587 2.65 -14.28 6.83
CA VAL A 587 3.91 -13.57 6.53
C VAL A 587 4.84 -14.56 5.81
N ASP A 588 5.36 -14.19 4.65
CA ASP A 588 6.31 -15.04 3.91
C ASP A 588 7.69 -15.05 4.59
N GLN A 589 8.30 -16.23 4.62
CA GLN A 589 9.63 -16.46 5.21
C GLN A 589 10.78 -15.86 4.39
N GLU A 590 10.55 -15.52 3.12
CA GLU A 590 11.62 -15.02 2.23
C GLU A 590 12.16 -13.61 2.59
N GLY A 591 11.44 -12.85 3.44
CA GLY A 591 11.91 -11.54 3.94
C GLY A 591 12.76 -11.61 5.21
N GLU A 592 12.79 -12.75 5.92
CA GLU A 592 13.50 -12.87 7.22
C GLU A 592 14.96 -13.37 7.10
N GLU A 593 15.32 -14.06 6.01
CA GLU A 593 16.71 -14.52 5.82
C GLU A 593 17.70 -13.40 5.47
N LEU A 594 17.21 -12.24 5.02
CA LEU A 594 18.07 -11.10 4.70
C LEU A 594 18.35 -10.18 5.90
N ASP A 595 17.48 -10.18 6.92
CA ASP A 595 17.68 -9.39 8.15
C ASP A 595 18.63 -10.06 9.16
N GLU A 596 18.88 -11.37 9.05
CA GLU A 596 19.86 -12.07 9.92
C GLU A 596 21.31 -12.03 9.38
N LEU A 597 21.53 -11.50 8.18
CA LEU A 597 22.84 -11.39 7.52
C LEU A 597 23.36 -9.94 7.39
N SER A 598 22.62 -8.94 7.93
CA SER A 598 23.05 -7.53 7.93
C SER A 598 23.51 -7.06 9.35
#